data_0b3bb0ed86d96bd1ac3babe7c6c18f05
#
_entry.id   0b3bb0ed86d96bd1ac3babe7c6c18f05
#
_cell.length_a   1.000
_cell.length_b   1.000
_cell.length_c   1.000
_cell.angle_alpha   90.00
_cell.angle_beta   90.00
_cell.angle_gamma   90.00
#
_symmetry.space_group_name_H-M   'P 1'
#
loop_
_entity.id
_entity.type
_entity.pdbx_description
1 polymer ?
#
loop_
_entity_poly.entity_id
_entity_poly.type
_entity_poly.pdbx_seq_one_letter_code
_entity_poly.pdbx_strand_id
1 'polypeptide(L)'
;VRRALAEKHIAEAGLPPGDYDDAAHARLAAAPATVRALAERKVGIVCLLKSLPEGTSWANRLALVRKRFGAKGVSKATLRRYLQAVEGVAPVNYAPALLADYTGGPPPKDISAEAWAYFLTTVRDAGPEFPLIQAWRDVRDVGAKRGWAWPSYPTITRRWNALDEAERVTLRHGAEAAAKRLAAPAMRDKTSLGALEEVSLDGRTLDVFADFGDGRAVRPTMLVLVDVASGKVLGWELAPSENAVATVRLIKGTCARFGIFARLYTDNGSAFAGHLVAGGNVHRFRNAGSTAMQPPGICQHLGIELRFALPGNAQAKIAERTFAALSRVVDDRPEFSGAHAGHRPGETPADPVAVPVETLRAVLAREVARHNAEPGRRSQGARGRSYDQVFEELMARRVPRVMSARQEWLAGLFYKPAAVDQWGRVTLNGWTYGGIATRDKLIRWHKREPLLIGRDPEDFSKPAIAYAREGDGYRLICEGIEPVKPHDYNSVEGIREAARNRKAIREATKAALAAKRFLSDAEMKAALAGLDTPEGAAPPSPTVVAARFGGPLGGKPEPYKIPEEFLRNEEAVIRQMNAGRE
;
A
#
# COMPACT_ATOMS: atom_id res chain seq x y z
N VAL A 1 -26.14 19.59 -42.75
CA VAL A 1 -26.47 20.53 -41.65
C VAL A 1 -25.75 21.89 -41.83
N ARG A 2 -24.49 21.96 -42.29
CA ARG A 2 -23.74 23.24 -42.42
C ARG A 2 -23.99 24.01 -43.72
N ARG A 3 -24.29 23.31 -44.82
CA ARG A 3 -24.75 23.95 -46.08
C ARG A 3 -26.06 24.71 -45.84
N ALA A 4 -26.95 24.13 -45.02
CA ALA A 4 -28.20 24.74 -44.62
C ALA A 4 -28.06 26.06 -43.84
N LEU A 5 -26.93 26.33 -43.16
CA LEU A 5 -26.76 27.53 -42.31
C LEU A 5 -26.45 28.79 -43.16
N ALA A 6 -25.59 28.66 -44.19
CA ALA A 6 -25.31 29.73 -45.15
C ALA A 6 -26.55 30.04 -46.00
N GLU A 7 -27.22 28.99 -46.49
CA GLU A 7 -28.47 29.10 -47.24
C GLU A 7 -29.58 29.77 -46.40
N LYS A 8 -29.67 29.45 -45.10
CA LYS A 8 -30.59 30.08 -44.18
C LYS A 8 -30.31 31.59 -44.03
N HIS A 9 -29.06 31.99 -43.90
CA HIS A 9 -28.70 33.40 -43.81
C HIS A 9 -28.98 34.19 -45.10
N ILE A 10 -28.80 33.57 -46.25
CA ILE A 10 -29.10 34.15 -47.55
C ILE A 10 -30.61 34.34 -47.74
N ALA A 11 -31.41 33.33 -47.38
CA ALA A 11 -32.85 33.37 -47.41
C ALA A 11 -33.44 34.40 -46.41
N GLU A 12 -32.95 34.45 -45.17
CA GLU A 12 -33.33 35.44 -44.16
C GLU A 12 -33.05 36.88 -44.61
N ALA A 13 -32.04 37.08 -45.43
CA ALA A 13 -31.66 38.39 -45.97
C ALA A 13 -32.41 38.76 -47.26
N GLY A 14 -33.24 37.88 -47.78
CA GLY A 14 -34.03 38.11 -49.05
C GLY A 14 -33.14 38.20 -50.31
N LEU A 15 -31.95 37.61 -50.28
CA LEU A 15 -31.00 37.68 -51.38
C LEU A 15 -31.26 36.53 -52.38
N PRO A 16 -31.32 36.80 -53.73
CA PRO A 16 -31.46 35.73 -54.70
C PRO A 16 -30.21 34.85 -54.72
N PRO A 17 -30.32 33.52 -54.79
CA PRO A 17 -29.16 32.61 -54.65
C PRO A 17 -28.10 32.82 -55.76
N GLY A 18 -28.51 33.08 -56.98
CA GLY A 18 -27.61 33.23 -58.13
C GLY A 18 -26.97 31.91 -58.58
N ASP A 19 -26.00 32.01 -59.49
CA ASP A 19 -25.30 30.86 -60.09
C ASP A 19 -24.31 30.23 -59.08
N TYR A 20 -24.28 28.91 -59.05
CA TYR A 20 -23.45 28.13 -58.15
C TYR A 20 -22.09 27.83 -58.79
N ASP A 21 -20.98 28.11 -58.04
CA ASP A 21 -19.60 27.82 -58.47
C ASP A 21 -19.09 26.55 -57.81
N ASP A 22 -19.10 25.45 -58.56
CA ASP A 22 -18.67 24.13 -58.08
C ASP A 22 -17.20 24.11 -57.63
N ALA A 23 -16.31 24.81 -58.35
CA ALA A 23 -14.88 24.83 -58.02
C ALA A 23 -14.61 25.59 -56.71
N ALA A 24 -15.31 26.71 -56.50
CA ALA A 24 -15.20 27.47 -55.28
C ALA A 24 -15.75 26.70 -54.06
N HIS A 25 -16.86 25.99 -54.24
CA HIS A 25 -17.42 25.14 -53.15
C HIS A 25 -16.59 23.88 -52.88
N ALA A 26 -15.92 23.30 -53.90
CA ALA A 26 -14.97 22.21 -53.68
C ALA A 26 -13.80 22.66 -52.76
N ARG A 27 -13.25 23.87 -53.00
CA ARG A 27 -12.24 24.48 -52.11
C ARG A 27 -12.76 24.69 -50.67
N LEU A 28 -13.99 25.18 -50.52
CA LEU A 28 -14.63 25.35 -49.24
C LEU A 28 -14.78 23.99 -48.50
N ALA A 29 -15.18 22.95 -49.21
CA ALA A 29 -15.35 21.62 -48.68
C ALA A 29 -14.02 20.99 -48.18
N ALA A 30 -12.93 21.23 -48.88
CA ALA A 30 -11.58 20.78 -48.54
C ALA A 30 -10.96 21.55 -47.39
N ALA A 31 -11.47 22.73 -47.03
CA ALA A 31 -10.92 23.54 -45.93
C ALA A 31 -11.19 22.92 -44.57
N PRO A 32 -10.30 23.14 -43.54
CA PRO A 32 -10.51 22.70 -42.18
C PRO A 32 -11.85 23.18 -41.58
N ALA A 33 -12.45 22.38 -40.72
CA ALA A 33 -13.78 22.65 -40.15
C ALA A 33 -13.86 24.02 -39.42
N THR A 34 -12.79 24.44 -38.76
CA THR A 34 -12.68 25.75 -38.09
C THR A 34 -12.69 26.91 -39.09
N VAL A 35 -12.01 26.76 -40.22
CA VAL A 35 -11.94 27.77 -41.29
C VAL A 35 -13.28 27.89 -41.98
N ARG A 36 -13.95 26.76 -42.26
CA ARG A 36 -15.31 26.74 -42.81
C ARG A 36 -16.33 27.45 -41.90
N ALA A 37 -16.30 27.15 -40.60
CA ALA A 37 -17.17 27.78 -39.63
C ALA A 37 -16.96 29.31 -39.55
N LEU A 38 -15.72 29.76 -39.72
CA LEU A 38 -15.40 31.17 -39.76
C LEU A 38 -15.94 31.84 -41.05
N ALA A 39 -15.85 31.17 -42.21
CA ALA A 39 -16.45 31.65 -43.44
C ALA A 39 -17.98 31.74 -43.33
N GLU A 40 -18.65 30.75 -42.81
CA GLU A 40 -20.10 30.75 -42.56
C GLU A 40 -20.52 31.92 -41.62
N ARG A 41 -19.77 32.19 -40.55
CA ARG A 41 -19.99 33.36 -39.69
C ARG A 41 -19.88 34.66 -40.46
N LYS A 42 -18.87 34.79 -41.36
CA LYS A 42 -18.71 35.98 -42.22
C LYS A 42 -19.87 36.14 -43.19
N VAL A 43 -20.42 35.04 -43.75
CA VAL A 43 -21.65 35.08 -44.59
C VAL A 43 -22.79 35.68 -43.80
N GLY A 44 -23.07 35.21 -42.57
CA GLY A 44 -24.13 35.76 -41.72
C GLY A 44 -23.96 37.27 -41.45
N ILE A 45 -22.71 37.72 -41.27
CA ILE A 45 -22.41 39.16 -41.11
C ILE A 45 -22.70 39.95 -42.40
N VAL A 46 -22.28 39.45 -43.55
CA VAL A 46 -22.52 40.09 -44.83
C VAL A 46 -24.00 40.14 -45.16
N CYS A 47 -24.74 39.05 -44.97
CA CYS A 47 -26.18 38.99 -45.19
C CYS A 47 -26.92 40.01 -44.30
N LEU A 48 -26.55 40.12 -43.01
CA LEU A 48 -27.09 41.13 -42.13
C LEU A 48 -26.81 42.57 -42.64
N LEU A 49 -25.58 42.83 -43.08
CA LEU A 49 -25.22 44.18 -43.58
C LEU A 49 -25.96 44.54 -44.86
N LYS A 50 -26.19 43.59 -45.76
CA LYS A 50 -26.93 43.80 -47.03
C LYS A 50 -28.45 43.90 -46.83
N SER A 51 -29.00 43.37 -45.77
CA SER A 51 -30.43 43.51 -45.42
C SER A 51 -30.75 44.83 -44.70
N LEU A 52 -29.75 45.62 -44.35
CA LEU A 52 -30.00 46.90 -43.68
C LEU A 52 -30.43 47.97 -44.70
N PRO A 53 -31.35 48.90 -44.32
CA PRO A 53 -31.78 49.99 -45.21
C PRO A 53 -30.60 50.85 -45.70
N GLU A 54 -30.74 51.35 -46.93
CA GLU A 54 -29.80 52.31 -47.46
C GLU A 54 -29.74 53.58 -46.58
N GLY A 55 -28.54 54.09 -46.31
CA GLY A 55 -28.35 55.20 -45.37
C GLY A 55 -28.07 54.82 -43.92
N THR A 56 -28.13 53.50 -43.53
CA THR A 56 -27.76 53.10 -42.17
C THR A 56 -26.33 53.48 -41.86
N SER A 57 -26.11 54.24 -40.76
CA SER A 57 -24.78 54.71 -40.35
C SER A 57 -23.84 53.56 -39.98
N TRP A 58 -22.53 53.72 -40.24
CA TRP A 58 -21.53 52.70 -39.87
C TRP A 58 -21.51 52.42 -38.36
N ALA A 59 -21.85 53.38 -37.52
CA ALA A 59 -21.97 53.14 -36.06
C ALA A 59 -23.08 52.14 -35.77
N ASN A 60 -24.25 52.31 -36.37
CA ASN A 60 -25.39 51.41 -36.21
C ASN A 60 -25.11 50.02 -36.84
N ARG A 61 -24.46 49.96 -38.01
CA ARG A 61 -24.04 48.68 -38.61
C ARG A 61 -23.11 47.89 -37.71
N LEU A 62 -22.11 48.57 -37.08
CA LEU A 62 -21.21 47.95 -36.14
C LEU A 62 -21.92 47.45 -34.89
N ALA A 63 -22.82 48.28 -34.33
CA ALA A 63 -23.60 47.91 -33.13
C ALA A 63 -24.44 46.65 -33.35
N LEU A 64 -25.15 46.61 -34.49
CA LEU A 64 -26.00 45.44 -34.85
C LEU A 64 -25.18 44.18 -35.09
N VAL A 65 -24.06 44.27 -35.83
CA VAL A 65 -23.18 43.10 -36.05
C VAL A 65 -22.56 42.62 -34.76
N ARG A 66 -22.12 43.54 -33.88
CA ARG A 66 -21.55 43.14 -32.57
C ARG A 66 -22.58 42.51 -31.67
N LYS A 67 -23.83 42.99 -31.68
CA LYS A 67 -24.94 42.42 -30.92
C LYS A 67 -25.25 41.00 -31.34
N ARG A 68 -25.26 40.70 -32.67
CA ARG A 68 -25.66 39.39 -33.21
C ARG A 68 -24.49 38.40 -33.29
N PHE A 69 -23.27 38.84 -33.60
CA PHE A 69 -22.12 37.98 -33.87
C PHE A 69 -20.94 38.16 -32.91
N GLY A 70 -21.08 39.04 -31.89
CA GLY A 70 -20.02 39.36 -30.95
C GLY A 70 -19.00 40.37 -31.47
N ALA A 71 -18.25 41.00 -30.54
CA ALA A 71 -17.33 42.08 -30.84
C ALA A 71 -15.99 41.63 -31.43
N LYS A 72 -15.60 40.36 -31.26
CA LYS A 72 -14.28 39.85 -31.67
C LYS A 72 -14.12 39.87 -33.17
N GLY A 73 -13.10 40.60 -33.67
CA GLY A 73 -12.79 40.73 -35.11
C GLY A 73 -13.76 41.60 -35.90
N VAL A 74 -14.63 42.41 -35.22
CA VAL A 74 -15.62 43.29 -35.88
C VAL A 74 -15.18 44.75 -35.78
N SER A 75 -14.56 45.22 -36.84
CA SER A 75 -14.21 46.63 -37.04
C SER A 75 -14.81 47.14 -38.37
N LYS A 76 -14.95 48.48 -38.53
CA LYS A 76 -15.42 49.10 -39.76
C LYS A 76 -14.58 48.64 -41.00
N ALA A 77 -13.26 48.60 -40.84
CA ALA A 77 -12.36 48.14 -41.88
C ALA A 77 -12.58 46.65 -42.22
N THR A 78 -12.80 45.78 -41.21
CA THR A 78 -13.07 44.36 -41.40
C THR A 78 -14.40 44.14 -42.14
N LEU A 79 -15.44 44.85 -41.74
CA LEU A 79 -16.76 44.72 -42.38
C LEU A 79 -16.74 45.22 -43.85
N ARG A 80 -15.99 46.31 -44.12
CA ARG A 80 -15.80 46.78 -45.52
C ARG A 80 -15.08 45.74 -46.38
N ARG A 81 -14.04 45.09 -45.85
CA ARG A 81 -13.32 44.00 -46.57
C ARG A 81 -14.24 42.82 -46.87
N TYR A 82 -15.15 42.47 -45.93
CA TYR A 82 -16.11 41.40 -46.20
C TYR A 82 -17.10 41.77 -47.30
N LEU A 83 -17.62 43.00 -47.29
CA LEU A 83 -18.51 43.47 -48.36
C LEU A 83 -17.81 43.54 -49.73
N GLN A 84 -16.56 43.99 -49.74
CA GLN A 84 -15.75 44.05 -50.95
C GLN A 84 -15.43 42.64 -51.49
N ALA A 85 -15.16 41.67 -50.62
CA ALA A 85 -14.89 40.29 -51.03
C ALA A 85 -16.09 39.58 -51.70
N VAL A 86 -17.31 40.07 -51.48
CA VAL A 86 -18.54 39.52 -52.07
C VAL A 86 -19.16 40.46 -53.10
N GLU A 87 -18.46 41.51 -53.52
CA GLU A 87 -18.90 42.41 -54.55
C GLU A 87 -18.89 41.67 -55.92
N GLY A 88 -20.00 41.68 -56.64
CA GLY A 88 -20.14 40.91 -57.85
C GLY A 88 -20.25 39.41 -57.77
N VAL A 89 -20.23 38.85 -56.53
CA VAL A 89 -20.34 37.40 -56.27
C VAL A 89 -21.81 37.03 -56.01
N ALA A 90 -22.28 35.97 -56.63
CA ALA A 90 -23.60 35.42 -56.36
C ALA A 90 -23.74 35.00 -54.87
N PRO A 91 -24.85 35.29 -54.17
CA PRO A 91 -25.00 35.02 -52.75
C PRO A 91 -24.72 33.58 -52.33
N VAL A 92 -25.06 32.61 -53.16
CA VAL A 92 -24.76 31.19 -52.92
C VAL A 92 -23.26 30.93 -52.75
N ASN A 93 -22.39 31.75 -53.36
CA ASN A 93 -20.94 31.62 -53.35
C ASN A 93 -20.25 32.50 -52.29
N TYR A 94 -20.98 33.18 -51.39
CA TYR A 94 -20.38 34.02 -50.34
C TYR A 94 -19.49 33.25 -49.38
N ALA A 95 -19.84 32.01 -49.03
CA ALA A 95 -19.02 31.20 -48.14
C ALA A 95 -17.63 30.88 -48.72
N PRO A 96 -17.53 30.40 -50.00
CA PRO A 96 -16.23 30.28 -50.67
C PRO A 96 -15.48 31.61 -50.82
N ALA A 97 -16.14 32.70 -51.20
CA ALA A 97 -15.52 34.00 -51.39
C ALA A 97 -14.97 34.62 -50.11
N LEU A 98 -15.56 34.29 -48.97
CA LEU A 98 -15.13 34.72 -47.64
C LEU A 98 -14.21 33.71 -46.96
N LEU A 99 -13.84 32.63 -47.63
CA LEU A 99 -12.84 31.68 -47.16
C LEU A 99 -11.51 32.42 -46.97
N ALA A 100 -10.86 32.22 -45.85
CA ALA A 100 -9.54 32.80 -45.67
C ALA A 100 -8.54 32.05 -46.57
N ASP A 101 -7.82 32.74 -47.42
CA ASP A 101 -6.68 32.21 -48.16
C ASP A 101 -5.50 32.01 -47.20
N TYR A 102 -5.66 31.06 -46.28
CA TYR A 102 -4.60 30.70 -45.40
C TYR A 102 -3.73 29.67 -46.10
N THR A 103 -2.69 30.11 -46.72
CA THR A 103 -1.71 29.26 -47.44
C THR A 103 -0.76 28.52 -46.49
N GLY A 104 -1.10 28.39 -45.21
CA GLY A 104 -0.23 27.78 -44.23
C GLY A 104 0.86 28.73 -43.74
N GLY A 105 1.53 28.34 -42.67
CA GLY A 105 2.75 29.03 -42.20
C GLY A 105 3.93 28.74 -43.13
N PRO A 106 5.07 29.41 -42.94
CA PRO A 106 6.27 29.11 -43.71
C PRO A 106 6.56 27.60 -43.66
N PRO A 107 7.13 27.03 -44.74
CA PRO A 107 7.43 25.61 -44.83
C PRO A 107 8.22 25.16 -43.59
N PRO A 108 8.05 23.91 -43.15
CA PRO A 108 8.79 23.37 -42.02
C PRO A 108 10.29 23.58 -42.26
N LYS A 109 11.01 24.13 -41.28
CA LYS A 109 12.47 24.24 -41.37
C LYS A 109 13.08 22.85 -41.39
N ASP A 110 14.08 22.65 -42.24
CA ASP A 110 14.82 21.40 -42.32
C ASP A 110 15.51 21.09 -40.98
N ILE A 111 15.51 19.81 -40.65
CA ILE A 111 16.19 19.26 -39.49
C ILE A 111 17.10 18.15 -39.99
N SER A 112 18.42 18.29 -39.82
CA SER A 112 19.36 17.25 -40.20
C SER A 112 19.07 15.95 -39.46
N ALA A 113 19.10 14.83 -40.19
CA ALA A 113 18.81 13.51 -39.58
C ALA A 113 19.77 13.17 -38.43
N GLU A 114 21.06 13.53 -38.60
CA GLU A 114 22.10 13.33 -37.62
C GLU A 114 21.86 14.17 -36.34
N ALA A 115 21.42 15.43 -36.52
CA ALA A 115 21.09 16.31 -35.41
C ALA A 115 19.90 15.77 -34.61
N TRP A 116 18.89 15.26 -35.31
CA TRP A 116 17.75 14.63 -34.67
C TRP A 116 18.11 13.32 -33.96
N ALA A 117 18.93 12.49 -34.59
CA ALA A 117 19.46 11.26 -33.95
C ALA A 117 20.27 11.57 -32.71
N TYR A 118 21.15 12.59 -32.75
CA TYR A 118 21.88 13.04 -31.57
C TYR A 118 20.96 13.51 -30.46
N PHE A 119 19.92 14.29 -30.79
CA PHE A 119 18.92 14.73 -29.81
C PHE A 119 18.20 13.56 -29.15
N LEU A 120 17.72 12.59 -29.93
CA LEU A 120 17.03 11.41 -29.40
C LEU A 120 17.97 10.57 -28.53
N THR A 121 19.23 10.40 -28.93
CA THR A 121 20.22 9.68 -28.14
C THR A 121 20.49 10.38 -26.81
N THR A 122 20.68 11.71 -26.84
CA THR A 122 20.88 12.50 -25.62
C THR A 122 19.68 12.34 -24.66
N VAL A 123 18.45 12.40 -25.17
CA VAL A 123 17.25 12.24 -24.33
C VAL A 123 17.12 10.82 -23.79
N ARG A 124 17.50 9.79 -24.55
CA ARG A 124 17.45 8.38 -24.14
C ARG A 124 18.47 8.06 -23.06
N ASP A 125 19.70 8.55 -23.25
CA ASP A 125 20.84 8.15 -22.40
C ASP A 125 21.02 9.05 -21.17
N ALA A 126 20.31 10.20 -21.13
CA ALA A 126 20.23 11.07 -19.97
C ALA A 126 19.23 10.54 -18.93
N GLY A 127 19.26 11.10 -17.71
CA GLY A 127 18.25 10.82 -16.69
C GLY A 127 16.84 11.24 -17.14
N PRO A 128 15.78 10.60 -16.62
CA PRO A 128 14.38 10.85 -17.04
C PRO A 128 13.94 12.31 -16.94
N GLU A 129 14.49 13.04 -15.96
CA GLU A 129 14.17 14.44 -15.70
C GLU A 129 15.07 15.43 -16.45
N PHE A 130 15.98 14.96 -17.31
CA PHE A 130 16.90 15.84 -18.04
C PHE A 130 16.10 16.82 -18.94
N PRO A 131 16.32 18.16 -18.87
CA PRO A 131 15.52 19.12 -19.58
C PRO A 131 15.70 19.02 -21.10
N LEU A 132 14.61 18.94 -21.89
CA LEU A 132 14.66 18.93 -23.35
C LEU A 132 15.36 20.15 -23.94
N ILE A 133 15.25 21.30 -23.28
CA ILE A 133 15.94 22.52 -23.70
C ILE A 133 17.46 22.36 -23.62
N GLN A 134 17.95 21.59 -22.65
CA GLN A 134 19.39 21.35 -22.54
C GLN A 134 19.84 20.41 -23.65
N ALA A 135 19.12 19.32 -23.93
CA ALA A 135 19.40 18.46 -25.08
C ALA A 135 19.38 19.26 -26.40
N TRP A 136 18.44 20.20 -26.56
CA TRP A 136 18.39 21.09 -27.70
C TRP A 136 19.64 21.98 -27.81
N ARG A 137 20.14 22.55 -26.70
CA ARG A 137 21.36 23.37 -26.65
C ARG A 137 22.59 22.57 -27.04
N ASP A 138 22.73 21.35 -26.52
CA ASP A 138 23.86 20.46 -26.81
C ASP A 138 23.92 20.13 -28.31
N VAL A 139 22.78 19.83 -28.91
CA VAL A 139 22.68 19.62 -30.37
C VAL A 139 23.02 20.89 -31.15
N ARG A 140 22.57 22.07 -30.70
CA ARG A 140 22.88 23.35 -31.35
C ARG A 140 24.39 23.59 -31.38
N ASP A 141 25.06 23.37 -30.23
CA ASP A 141 26.48 23.68 -30.09
C ASP A 141 27.36 22.69 -30.88
N VAL A 142 26.97 21.41 -30.91
CA VAL A 142 27.61 20.39 -31.77
C VAL A 142 27.29 20.64 -33.26
N GLY A 143 26.05 20.92 -33.54
CA GLY A 143 25.55 21.15 -34.90
C GLY A 143 26.21 22.36 -35.60
N ALA A 144 26.48 23.42 -34.85
CA ALA A 144 27.23 24.58 -35.35
C ALA A 144 28.63 24.21 -35.87
N LYS A 145 29.30 23.23 -35.25
CA LYS A 145 30.62 22.74 -35.68
C LYS A 145 30.52 21.74 -36.86
N ARG A 146 29.38 21.08 -37.03
CA ARG A 146 29.18 20.02 -38.03
C ARG A 146 28.33 20.46 -39.22
N GLY A 147 27.86 21.70 -39.23
CA GLY A 147 26.99 22.23 -40.29
C GLY A 147 25.58 21.64 -40.32
N TRP A 148 25.08 21.16 -39.18
CA TRP A 148 23.75 20.58 -39.10
C TRP A 148 22.66 21.66 -39.13
N ALA A 149 21.60 21.43 -39.90
CA ALA A 149 20.39 22.24 -39.80
C ALA A 149 19.64 21.92 -38.53
N TRP A 150 19.63 22.87 -37.56
CA TRP A 150 18.99 22.72 -36.28
C TRP A 150 18.13 23.94 -35.95
N PRO A 151 16.81 23.86 -36.08
CA PRO A 151 15.92 25.01 -35.90
C PRO A 151 15.70 25.35 -34.39
N SER A 152 14.87 26.38 -34.17
CA SER A 152 14.55 26.87 -32.84
C SER A 152 13.92 25.80 -31.94
N TYR A 153 14.12 25.93 -30.62
CA TYR A 153 13.57 25.02 -29.63
C TYR A 153 12.06 24.74 -29.77
N PRO A 154 11.18 25.76 -30.04
CA PRO A 154 9.76 25.50 -30.26
C PRO A 154 9.47 24.59 -31.46
N THR A 155 10.30 24.61 -32.48
CA THR A 155 10.16 23.73 -33.66
C THR A 155 10.54 22.30 -33.30
N ILE A 156 11.61 22.10 -32.54
CA ILE A 156 12.04 20.78 -32.06
C ILE A 156 11.03 20.22 -31.07
N THR A 157 10.52 21.05 -30.17
CA THR A 157 9.49 20.62 -29.19
C THR A 157 8.20 20.18 -29.91
N ARG A 158 7.79 20.86 -31.00
CA ARG A 158 6.65 20.40 -31.79
C ARG A 158 6.91 19.04 -32.45
N ARG A 159 8.11 18.82 -33.01
CA ARG A 159 8.49 17.53 -33.59
C ARG A 159 8.57 16.43 -32.50
N TRP A 160 9.12 16.72 -31.33
CA TRP A 160 9.12 15.82 -30.17
C TRP A 160 7.71 15.43 -29.74
N ASN A 161 6.81 16.42 -29.63
CA ASN A 161 5.41 16.18 -29.24
C ASN A 161 4.58 15.49 -30.34
N ALA A 162 5.05 15.48 -31.59
CA ALA A 162 4.45 14.72 -32.68
C ALA A 162 4.86 13.24 -32.69
N LEU A 163 5.89 12.85 -31.92
CA LEU A 163 6.19 11.43 -31.68
C LEU A 163 5.05 10.78 -30.92
N ASP A 164 4.86 9.49 -31.12
CA ASP A 164 3.89 8.72 -30.32
C ASP A 164 4.23 8.79 -28.83
N GLU A 165 3.20 8.73 -28.00
CA GLU A 165 3.40 8.75 -26.53
C GLU A 165 4.25 7.58 -26.07
N ALA A 166 4.09 6.40 -26.67
CA ALA A 166 4.89 5.22 -26.37
C ALA A 166 6.39 5.46 -26.67
N GLU A 167 6.71 6.09 -27.81
CA GLU A 167 8.08 6.45 -28.17
C GLU A 167 8.69 7.44 -27.17
N ARG A 168 7.95 8.50 -26.83
CA ARG A 168 8.41 9.52 -25.89
C ARG A 168 8.65 8.96 -24.49
N VAL A 169 7.74 8.11 -23.99
CA VAL A 169 7.88 7.49 -22.68
C VAL A 169 9.03 6.48 -22.70
N THR A 170 9.17 5.70 -23.77
CA THR A 170 10.27 4.73 -23.91
C THR A 170 11.63 5.44 -23.93
N LEU A 171 11.76 6.53 -24.69
CA LEU A 171 13.00 7.31 -24.76
C LEU A 171 13.38 7.94 -23.42
N ARG A 172 12.41 8.31 -22.60
CA ARG A 172 12.65 8.95 -21.30
C ARG A 172 12.83 7.99 -20.14
N HIS A 173 12.04 6.93 -20.11
CA HIS A 173 11.86 6.07 -18.94
C HIS A 173 12.15 4.60 -19.21
N GLY A 174 12.46 4.25 -20.47
CA GLY A 174 12.68 2.87 -20.88
C GLY A 174 11.40 2.11 -21.24
N ALA A 175 11.56 0.99 -21.94
CA ALA A 175 10.45 0.20 -22.48
C ALA A 175 9.55 -0.40 -21.40
N GLU A 176 10.12 -0.79 -20.27
CA GLU A 176 9.35 -1.37 -19.16
C GLU A 176 8.43 -0.33 -18.48
N ALA A 177 8.93 0.90 -18.29
CA ALA A 177 8.12 2.00 -17.77
C ALA A 177 7.01 2.40 -18.78
N ALA A 178 7.31 2.39 -20.08
CA ALA A 178 6.32 2.61 -21.12
C ALA A 178 5.23 1.53 -21.10
N ALA A 179 5.61 0.26 -21.01
CA ALA A 179 4.67 -0.85 -20.91
C ALA A 179 3.75 -0.72 -19.68
N LYS A 180 4.32 -0.40 -18.51
CA LYS A 180 3.53 -0.17 -17.28
C LYS A 180 2.57 1.01 -17.38
N ARG A 181 2.99 2.10 -18.04
CA ARG A 181 2.20 3.33 -18.13
C ARG A 181 1.10 3.26 -19.20
N LEU A 182 1.38 2.60 -20.34
CA LEU A 182 0.52 2.62 -21.51
C LEU A 182 -0.33 1.35 -21.65
N ALA A 183 0.03 0.26 -20.95
CA ALA A 183 -0.80 -0.93 -20.95
C ALA A 183 -2.17 -0.61 -20.33
N ALA A 184 -3.22 -0.93 -21.05
CA ALA A 184 -4.56 -0.82 -20.51
C ALA A 184 -4.71 -1.76 -19.30
N PRO A 185 -5.25 -1.28 -18.17
CA PRO A 185 -5.50 -2.14 -17.02
C PRO A 185 -6.49 -3.24 -17.41
N ALA A 186 -6.23 -4.47 -16.95
CA ALA A 186 -7.15 -5.58 -17.15
C ALA A 186 -8.52 -5.23 -16.56
N MET A 187 -9.56 -5.31 -17.36
CA MET A 187 -10.93 -5.14 -16.88
C MET A 187 -11.29 -6.32 -15.97
N ARG A 188 -11.64 -6.01 -14.74
CA ARG A 188 -12.07 -7.01 -13.75
C ARG A 188 -13.56 -6.86 -13.50
N ASP A 189 -14.28 -7.96 -13.66
CA ASP A 189 -15.68 -8.02 -13.27
C ASP A 189 -15.79 -8.43 -11.82
N LYS A 190 -16.31 -7.51 -10.99
CA LYS A 190 -16.57 -7.76 -9.58
C LYS A 190 -18.07 -7.99 -9.29
N THR A 191 -18.92 -7.96 -10.32
CA THR A 191 -20.36 -8.16 -10.15
C THR A 191 -20.73 -9.63 -9.85
N SER A 192 -19.79 -10.55 -10.13
CA SER A 192 -19.91 -11.96 -9.78
C SER A 192 -19.57 -12.26 -8.31
N LEU A 193 -18.97 -11.30 -7.59
CA LEU A 193 -18.58 -11.48 -6.19
C LEU A 193 -19.75 -11.20 -5.25
N GLY A 194 -19.89 -12.04 -4.22
CA GLY A 194 -20.76 -11.78 -3.08
C GLY A 194 -20.08 -10.89 -2.03
N ALA A 195 -20.88 -10.30 -1.14
CA ALA A 195 -20.34 -9.58 0.01
C ALA A 195 -19.47 -10.50 0.88
N LEU A 196 -18.37 -10.00 1.44
CA LEU A 196 -17.40 -10.75 2.25
C LEU A 196 -16.77 -11.95 1.52
N GLU A 197 -16.87 -12.03 0.21
CA GLU A 197 -16.19 -13.06 -0.56
C GLU A 197 -14.71 -12.71 -0.75
N GLU A 198 -14.44 -11.46 -1.12
CA GLU A 198 -13.08 -10.93 -1.20
C GLU A 198 -13.03 -9.55 -0.54
N VAL A 199 -12.09 -9.35 0.36
CA VAL A 199 -11.86 -8.10 1.08
C VAL A 199 -10.45 -7.61 0.78
N SER A 200 -10.30 -6.35 0.41
CA SER A 200 -9.01 -5.72 0.14
C SER A 200 -8.51 -4.99 1.37
N LEU A 201 -7.27 -5.28 1.77
CA LEU A 201 -6.54 -4.60 2.84
C LEU A 201 -5.47 -3.71 2.23
N ASP A 202 -5.38 -2.49 2.73
CA ASP A 202 -4.31 -1.57 2.37
C ASP A 202 -4.07 -0.56 3.51
N GLY A 203 -2.89 0.09 3.49
CA GLY A 203 -2.49 1.09 4.45
C GLY A 203 -2.00 2.38 3.79
N ARG A 204 -2.28 3.52 4.42
CA ARG A 204 -1.79 4.82 3.99
C ARG A 204 -1.36 5.66 5.18
N THR A 205 -0.19 6.28 5.09
CA THR A 205 0.21 7.34 6.01
C THR A 205 -0.58 8.61 5.71
N LEU A 206 -1.24 9.16 6.72
CA LEU A 206 -2.01 10.39 6.62
C LEU A 206 -1.09 11.62 6.59
N ASP A 207 -1.54 12.71 5.96
CA ASP A 207 -0.80 13.96 5.87
C ASP A 207 -1.13 14.91 7.04
N VAL A 208 -1.37 14.35 8.22
CA VAL A 208 -1.71 15.04 9.47
C VAL A 208 -0.85 14.47 10.60
N PHE A 209 -0.35 15.33 11.48
CA PHE A 209 0.32 14.90 12.72
C PHE A 209 -0.69 14.65 13.84
N ALA A 210 -0.58 13.51 14.50
CA ALA A 210 -1.39 13.14 15.65
C ALA A 210 -0.53 12.71 16.83
N ASP A 211 -1.04 12.95 18.05
CA ASP A 211 -0.49 12.47 19.31
C ASP A 211 -1.32 11.29 19.82
N PHE A 212 -0.66 10.15 20.06
CA PHE A 212 -1.27 8.93 20.61
C PHE A 212 -1.28 8.89 22.14
N GLY A 213 -0.99 10.03 22.80
CA GLY A 213 -0.98 10.17 24.25
C GLY A 213 0.42 10.06 24.87
N ASP A 214 1.46 10.02 24.06
CA ASP A 214 2.87 10.01 24.48
C ASP A 214 3.58 11.36 24.27
N GLY A 215 2.85 12.38 23.82
CA GLY A 215 3.37 13.73 23.57
C GLY A 215 4.18 13.84 22.27
N ARG A 216 4.19 12.82 21.43
CA ARG A 216 4.94 12.81 20.16
C ARG A 216 4.03 13.08 18.98
N ALA A 217 4.47 14.02 18.14
CA ALA A 217 3.82 14.28 16.87
C ALA A 217 4.27 13.23 15.84
N VAL A 218 3.37 12.32 15.47
CA VAL A 218 3.61 11.29 14.46
C VAL A 218 2.60 11.38 13.33
N ARG A 219 2.99 11.03 12.12
CA ARG A 219 2.06 10.85 11.00
C ARG A 219 1.47 9.43 11.07
N PRO A 220 0.20 9.29 11.46
CA PRO A 220 -0.37 7.96 11.65
C PRO A 220 -0.58 7.25 10.31
N THR A 221 -0.54 5.93 10.36
CA THR A 221 -0.98 5.08 9.25
C THR A 221 -2.42 4.67 9.50
N MET A 222 -3.28 4.93 8.50
CA MET A 222 -4.64 4.41 8.44
C MET A 222 -4.64 3.11 7.65
N LEU A 223 -5.09 2.03 8.28
CA LEU A 223 -5.36 0.75 7.65
C LEU A 223 -6.86 0.66 7.33
N VAL A 224 -7.22 0.11 6.16
CA VAL A 224 -8.63 -0.08 5.78
C VAL A 224 -8.88 -1.48 5.25
N LEU A 225 -10.06 -2.02 5.55
CA LEU A 225 -10.63 -3.21 4.93
C LEU A 225 -11.84 -2.80 4.09
N VAL A 226 -11.78 -3.10 2.80
CA VAL A 226 -12.83 -2.74 1.82
C VAL A 226 -13.40 -4.01 1.20
N ASP A 227 -14.71 -4.18 1.24
CA ASP A 227 -15.39 -5.24 0.51
C ASP A 227 -15.30 -5.02 -0.99
N VAL A 228 -14.74 -5.97 -1.73
CA VAL A 228 -14.46 -5.81 -3.16
C VAL A 228 -15.75 -5.74 -3.97
N ALA A 229 -16.76 -6.50 -3.60
CA ALA A 229 -18.04 -6.56 -4.30
C ALA A 229 -18.78 -5.23 -4.24
N SER A 230 -19.01 -4.70 -3.05
CA SER A 230 -19.76 -3.47 -2.83
C SER A 230 -18.93 -2.19 -2.93
N GLY A 231 -17.67 -2.23 -2.52
CA GLY A 231 -16.79 -1.08 -2.32
C GLY A 231 -16.93 -0.43 -0.94
N LYS A 232 -17.69 -1.05 -0.02
CA LYS A 232 -17.88 -0.56 1.35
C LYS A 232 -16.61 -0.70 2.16
N VAL A 233 -16.23 0.35 2.89
CA VAL A 233 -15.23 0.28 3.96
C VAL A 233 -15.88 -0.45 5.14
N LEU A 234 -15.42 -1.68 5.38
CA LEU A 234 -15.93 -2.54 6.47
C LEU A 234 -15.35 -2.13 7.82
N GLY A 235 -14.08 -1.74 7.82
CA GLY A 235 -13.37 -1.32 9.02
C GLY A 235 -12.13 -0.50 8.68
N TRP A 236 -11.66 0.23 9.66
CA TRP A 236 -10.41 0.98 9.60
C TRP A 236 -9.74 1.00 10.98
N GLU A 237 -8.43 1.17 11.00
CA GLU A 237 -7.63 1.27 12.22
C GLU A 237 -6.56 2.34 12.05
N LEU A 238 -6.29 3.12 13.10
CA LEU A 238 -5.18 4.08 13.17
C LEU A 238 -4.05 3.52 14.04
N ALA A 239 -2.86 3.56 13.51
CA ALA A 239 -1.65 3.19 14.25
C ALA A 239 -0.55 4.24 14.05
N PRO A 240 0.38 4.41 15.01
CA PRO A 240 1.53 5.31 14.86
C PRO A 240 2.40 4.98 13.64
N SER A 241 2.41 3.72 13.24
CA SER A 241 3.08 3.22 12.03
C SER A 241 2.36 1.98 11.54
N GLU A 242 2.61 1.60 10.28
CA GLU A 242 2.11 0.35 9.73
C GLU A 242 2.68 -0.85 10.52
N ASN A 243 1.81 -1.63 11.15
CA ASN A 243 2.22 -2.77 11.95
C ASN A 243 1.19 -3.90 11.96
N ALA A 244 1.68 -5.13 12.18
CA ALA A 244 0.86 -6.33 12.15
C ALA A 244 -0.17 -6.41 13.30
N VAL A 245 0.07 -5.74 14.42
CA VAL A 245 -0.87 -5.71 15.57
C VAL A 245 -2.15 -4.99 15.19
N ALA A 246 -2.01 -3.78 14.61
CA ALA A 246 -3.15 -3.00 14.11
C ALA A 246 -3.90 -3.76 13.02
N THR A 247 -3.19 -4.46 12.14
CA THR A 247 -3.79 -5.31 11.09
C THR A 247 -4.62 -6.45 11.70
N VAL A 248 -4.10 -7.16 12.69
CA VAL A 248 -4.83 -8.23 13.39
C VAL A 248 -6.07 -7.69 14.07
N ARG A 249 -5.95 -6.54 14.76
CA ARG A 249 -7.08 -5.87 15.43
C ARG A 249 -8.17 -5.49 14.45
N LEU A 250 -7.79 -4.92 13.30
CA LEU A 250 -8.70 -4.53 12.24
C LEU A 250 -9.44 -5.74 11.64
N ILE A 251 -8.72 -6.83 11.33
CA ILE A 251 -9.32 -8.07 10.79
C ILE A 251 -10.27 -8.67 11.82
N LYS A 252 -9.84 -8.82 13.08
CA LYS A 252 -10.64 -9.36 14.18
C LYS A 252 -11.93 -8.57 14.37
N GLY A 253 -11.84 -7.24 14.50
CA GLY A 253 -12.99 -6.36 14.70
C GLY A 253 -13.97 -6.39 13.51
N THR A 254 -13.45 -6.44 12.29
CA THR A 254 -14.28 -6.55 11.07
C THR A 254 -15.01 -7.90 11.02
N CYS A 255 -14.31 -9.01 11.30
CA CYS A 255 -14.92 -10.33 11.33
C CYS A 255 -15.96 -10.49 12.47
N ALA A 256 -15.74 -9.86 13.61
CA ALA A 256 -16.72 -9.86 14.72
C ALA A 256 -18.00 -9.12 14.33
N ARG A 257 -17.88 -8.04 13.59
CA ARG A 257 -19.03 -7.18 13.20
C ARG A 257 -19.84 -7.74 12.03
N PHE A 258 -19.18 -8.24 10.99
CA PHE A 258 -19.84 -8.59 9.72
C PHE A 258 -19.81 -10.09 9.42
N GLY A 259 -19.01 -10.85 10.14
CA GLY A 259 -18.70 -12.25 9.84
C GLY A 259 -17.34 -12.43 9.14
N ILE A 260 -16.88 -13.67 9.12
CA ILE A 260 -15.58 -14.05 8.54
C ILE A 260 -15.70 -13.99 7.01
N PHE A 261 -14.86 -13.16 6.39
CA PHE A 261 -14.75 -13.10 4.94
C PHE A 261 -13.90 -14.26 4.39
N ALA A 262 -14.10 -14.61 3.11
CA ALA A 262 -13.47 -15.80 2.55
C ALA A 262 -12.02 -15.56 2.12
N ARG A 263 -11.74 -14.42 1.49
CA ARG A 263 -10.41 -14.08 0.94
C ARG A 263 -9.96 -12.70 1.36
N LEU A 264 -8.67 -12.58 1.70
CA LEU A 264 -8.00 -11.31 1.97
C LEU A 264 -7.01 -11.01 0.84
N TYR A 265 -7.23 -9.91 0.14
CA TYR A 265 -6.33 -9.41 -0.89
C TYR A 265 -5.51 -8.23 -0.37
N THR A 266 -4.19 -8.35 -0.38
CA THR A 266 -3.28 -7.33 0.18
C THR A 266 -1.97 -7.28 -0.61
N ASP A 267 -1.10 -6.32 -0.31
CA ASP A 267 0.28 -6.35 -0.79
C ASP A 267 1.19 -7.25 0.04
N ASN A 268 2.45 -7.34 -0.39
CA ASN A 268 3.47 -8.12 0.30
C ASN A 268 4.18 -7.34 1.42
N GLY A 269 3.59 -6.24 1.91
CA GLY A 269 4.14 -5.45 3.01
C GLY A 269 4.32 -6.30 4.27
N SER A 270 5.36 -6.04 5.05
CA SER A 270 5.68 -6.82 6.25
C SER A 270 4.58 -6.81 7.31
N ALA A 271 3.78 -5.75 7.37
CA ALA A 271 2.64 -5.63 8.28
C ALA A 271 1.45 -6.51 7.87
N PHE A 272 1.31 -6.82 6.59
CA PHE A 272 0.19 -7.60 6.05
C PHE A 272 0.57 -9.05 5.78
N ALA A 273 1.82 -9.27 5.38
CA ALA A 273 2.37 -10.57 5.05
C ALA A 273 3.13 -11.21 6.22
N GLY A 274 3.21 -10.52 7.37
CA GLY A 274 3.92 -10.99 8.55
C GLY A 274 3.26 -12.22 9.21
N HIS A 275 3.99 -12.91 10.08
CA HIS A 275 3.54 -14.14 10.75
C HIS A 275 2.22 -14.00 11.52
N LEU A 276 1.95 -12.84 12.09
CA LEU A 276 0.72 -12.59 12.83
C LEU A 276 -0.53 -12.62 11.96
N VAL A 277 -0.39 -12.22 10.69
CA VAL A 277 -1.50 -12.19 9.71
C VAL A 277 -1.53 -13.46 8.89
N ALA A 278 -0.44 -13.80 8.22
CA ALA A 278 -0.36 -14.89 7.25
C ALA A 278 -0.06 -16.25 7.87
N GLY A 279 0.55 -16.27 9.07
CA GLY A 279 1.03 -17.51 9.66
C GLY A 279 2.19 -18.14 8.89
N GLY A 280 2.32 -19.45 8.99
CA GLY A 280 3.39 -20.24 8.37
C GLY A 280 3.29 -20.41 6.84
N ASN A 281 2.46 -19.65 6.14
CA ASN A 281 2.43 -19.70 4.69
C ASN A 281 3.76 -19.23 4.10
N VAL A 282 4.29 -20.03 3.17
CA VAL A 282 5.55 -19.77 2.47
C VAL A 282 5.38 -18.49 1.66
N HIS A 283 6.01 -17.41 2.09
CA HIS A 283 6.08 -16.19 1.30
C HIS A 283 6.95 -16.44 0.07
N ARG A 284 6.43 -16.14 -1.09
CA ARG A 284 7.08 -16.30 -2.41
C ARG A 284 8.45 -15.59 -2.52
N PHE A 285 8.79 -14.71 -1.58
CA PHE A 285 9.99 -13.86 -1.62
C PHE A 285 10.91 -14.00 -0.41
N ARG A 286 10.65 -14.87 0.54
CA ARG A 286 11.62 -15.19 1.59
C ARG A 286 12.29 -16.51 1.29
N ASN A 287 13.62 -16.47 1.32
CA ASN A 287 14.45 -17.67 1.22
C ASN A 287 13.87 -18.77 2.11
N ALA A 288 13.54 -19.89 1.50
CA ALA A 288 12.93 -21.06 2.12
C ALA A 288 13.82 -21.79 3.15
N GLY A 289 14.85 -21.09 3.69
CA GLY A 289 15.85 -21.65 4.58
C GLY A 289 15.58 -21.45 6.08
N SER A 290 14.53 -20.75 6.49
CA SER A 290 14.22 -20.60 7.92
C SER A 290 13.42 -21.80 8.41
N THR A 291 14.09 -22.73 9.09
CA THR A 291 13.48 -23.78 9.93
C THR A 291 12.86 -23.25 11.21
N ALA A 292 12.77 -21.94 11.39
CA ALA A 292 12.17 -21.33 12.57
C ALA A 292 10.68 -21.68 12.67
N MET A 293 10.25 -22.02 13.87
CA MET A 293 8.86 -22.28 14.20
C MET A 293 8.01 -21.04 13.88
N GLN A 294 7.10 -21.17 12.90
CA GLN A 294 6.24 -20.07 12.47
C GLN A 294 4.85 -20.24 13.11
N PRO A 295 4.37 -19.22 13.86
CA PRO A 295 3.08 -19.30 14.51
C PRO A 295 1.92 -19.26 13.52
N PRO A 296 0.75 -19.85 13.85
CA PRO A 296 -0.46 -19.65 13.07
C PRO A 296 -0.87 -18.18 13.11
N GLY A 297 -1.18 -17.61 11.93
CA GLY A 297 -1.67 -16.25 11.83
C GLY A 297 -3.19 -16.16 11.94
N ILE A 298 -3.72 -14.93 12.06
CA ILE A 298 -5.17 -14.72 12.16
C ILE A 298 -5.93 -15.29 10.97
N CYS A 299 -5.38 -15.19 9.76
CA CYS A 299 -6.00 -15.75 8.56
C CYS A 299 -6.16 -17.27 8.65
N GLN A 300 -5.16 -17.98 9.20
CA GLN A 300 -5.23 -19.43 9.42
C GLN A 300 -6.27 -19.79 10.49
N HIS A 301 -6.30 -19.07 11.61
CA HIS A 301 -7.29 -19.30 12.66
C HIS A 301 -8.73 -19.12 12.19
N LEU A 302 -8.96 -18.17 11.30
CA LEU A 302 -10.28 -17.85 10.76
C LEU A 302 -10.60 -18.59 9.46
N GLY A 303 -9.65 -19.33 8.87
CA GLY A 303 -9.81 -19.97 7.58
C GLY A 303 -10.04 -18.97 6.44
N ILE A 304 -9.29 -17.87 6.47
CA ILE A 304 -9.27 -16.83 5.44
C ILE A 304 -8.15 -17.15 4.45
N GLU A 305 -8.49 -17.23 3.16
CA GLU A 305 -7.51 -17.39 2.08
C GLU A 305 -6.77 -16.07 1.86
N LEU A 306 -5.45 -16.07 1.97
CA LEU A 306 -4.63 -14.89 1.76
C LEU A 306 -4.12 -14.84 0.32
N ARG A 307 -4.37 -13.73 -0.36
CA ARG A 307 -3.90 -13.45 -1.73
C ARG A 307 -3.08 -12.18 -1.78
N PHE A 308 -1.95 -12.25 -2.46
CA PHE A 308 -1.05 -11.12 -2.61
C PHE A 308 -1.15 -10.50 -4.00
N ALA A 309 -1.09 -9.17 -4.03
CA ALA A 309 -0.95 -8.43 -5.27
C ALA A 309 0.37 -8.78 -5.96
N LEU A 310 0.34 -8.96 -7.27
CA LEU A 310 1.56 -9.11 -8.06
C LEU A 310 2.35 -7.79 -8.02
N PRO A 311 3.69 -7.83 -7.87
CA PRO A 311 4.52 -6.64 -7.89
C PRO A 311 4.30 -5.83 -9.16
N GLY A 312 4.11 -4.51 -9.02
CA GLY A 312 3.87 -3.60 -10.13
C GLY A 312 2.43 -3.54 -10.66
N ASN A 313 1.47 -4.26 -10.07
CA ASN A 313 0.05 -4.21 -10.43
C ASN A 313 -0.79 -3.48 -9.37
N ALA A 314 -0.35 -2.28 -8.99
CA ALA A 314 -1.02 -1.42 -7.99
C ALA A 314 -2.47 -1.08 -8.37
N GLN A 315 -2.77 -0.97 -9.68
CA GLN A 315 -4.12 -0.67 -10.20
C GLN A 315 -5.19 -1.72 -9.84
N ALA A 316 -4.78 -2.83 -9.25
CA ALA A 316 -5.67 -3.93 -8.87
C ALA A 316 -6.38 -3.74 -7.53
N LYS A 317 -5.92 -2.79 -6.69
CA LYS A 317 -6.43 -2.63 -5.31
C LYS A 317 -7.61 -1.65 -5.25
N ILE A 318 -8.75 -2.12 -4.76
CA ILE A 318 -9.92 -1.27 -4.51
C ILE A 318 -9.66 -0.33 -3.33
N ALA A 319 -8.96 -0.78 -2.30
CA ALA A 319 -8.60 0.03 -1.15
C ALA A 319 -7.81 1.30 -1.53
N GLU A 320 -6.93 1.24 -2.54
CA GLU A 320 -6.19 2.39 -3.07
C GLU A 320 -7.14 3.48 -3.61
N ARG A 321 -8.20 3.09 -4.33
CA ARG A 321 -9.24 4.04 -4.80
C ARG A 321 -10.02 4.65 -3.64
N THR A 322 -10.26 3.88 -2.60
CA THR A 322 -10.92 4.36 -1.37
C THR A 322 -10.05 5.41 -0.69
N PHE A 323 -8.73 5.20 -0.60
CA PHE A 323 -7.81 6.21 -0.09
C PHE A 323 -7.78 7.48 -0.95
N ALA A 324 -7.78 7.35 -2.28
CA ALA A 324 -7.84 8.50 -3.17
C ALA A 324 -9.12 9.35 -2.96
N ALA A 325 -10.23 8.71 -2.59
CA ALA A 325 -11.48 9.40 -2.26
C ALA A 325 -11.48 10.03 -0.86
N LEU A 326 -10.88 9.36 0.13
CA LEU A 326 -10.87 9.80 1.52
C LEU A 326 -9.75 10.79 1.83
N SER A 327 -8.60 10.73 1.13
CA SER A 327 -7.41 11.50 1.49
C SER A 327 -7.66 12.98 1.61
N ARG A 328 -8.16 13.62 0.56
CA ARG A 328 -8.43 15.07 0.57
C ARG A 328 -9.53 15.46 1.56
N VAL A 329 -10.51 14.57 1.73
CA VAL A 329 -11.65 14.81 2.62
C VAL A 329 -11.25 14.69 4.08
N VAL A 330 -10.21 13.93 4.39
CA VAL A 330 -9.69 13.73 5.75
C VAL A 330 -8.50 14.65 6.01
N ASP A 331 -7.46 14.58 5.18
CA ASP A 331 -6.17 15.23 5.45
C ASP A 331 -6.28 16.77 5.45
N ASP A 332 -7.08 17.34 4.53
CA ASP A 332 -7.22 18.80 4.37
C ASP A 332 -8.30 19.43 5.26
N ARG A 333 -8.74 18.76 6.30
CA ARG A 333 -9.81 19.26 7.17
C ARG A 333 -9.38 20.46 8.00
N PRO A 334 -10.26 21.48 8.16
CA PRO A 334 -9.96 22.63 9.00
C PRO A 334 -9.78 22.28 10.48
N GLU A 335 -10.36 21.16 10.94
CA GLU A 335 -10.14 20.61 12.29
C GLU A 335 -8.68 20.28 12.59
N PHE A 336 -7.85 20.13 11.54
CA PHE A 336 -6.42 19.82 11.64
C PHE A 336 -5.52 21.00 11.29
N SER A 337 -6.07 22.22 11.34
CA SER A 337 -5.29 23.44 11.09
C SER A 337 -4.05 23.49 11.99
N GLY A 338 -2.88 23.70 11.39
CA GLY A 338 -1.58 23.70 12.07
C GLY A 338 -0.93 22.31 12.25
N ALA A 339 -1.68 21.22 12.02
CA ALA A 339 -1.16 19.85 12.13
C ALA A 339 -0.90 19.17 10.78
N HIS A 340 -1.03 19.89 9.66
CA HIS A 340 -0.80 19.34 8.33
C HIS A 340 0.69 19.07 8.10
N ALA A 341 0.99 17.92 7.52
CA ALA A 341 2.37 17.48 7.24
C ALA A 341 2.97 18.12 5.97
N GLY A 342 2.17 18.86 5.18
CA GLY A 342 2.54 19.33 3.85
C GLY A 342 2.44 18.23 2.78
N HIS A 343 2.20 18.66 1.53
CA HIS A 343 2.01 17.72 0.42
C HIS A 343 3.31 17.48 -0.39
N ARG A 344 4.39 18.21 -0.08
CA ARG A 344 5.66 18.13 -0.81
C ARG A 344 6.83 17.80 0.13
N PRO A 345 7.85 17.11 -0.37
CA PRO A 345 9.09 16.94 0.38
C PRO A 345 9.65 18.30 0.80
N GLY A 346 9.98 18.47 2.07
CA GLY A 346 10.50 19.72 2.63
C GLY A 346 9.43 20.69 3.17
N GLU A 347 8.15 20.43 3.00
CA GLU A 347 7.05 21.21 3.61
C GLU A 347 6.72 20.78 5.05
N THR A 348 7.32 19.69 5.54
CA THR A 348 7.13 19.24 6.92
C THR A 348 7.67 20.29 7.88
N PRO A 349 6.86 20.83 8.81
CA PRO A 349 7.32 21.80 9.77
C PRO A 349 8.40 21.21 10.68
N ALA A 350 9.36 22.05 11.09
CA ALA A 350 10.45 21.63 11.99
C ALA A 350 9.92 21.24 13.37
N ASP A 351 8.82 21.87 13.80
CA ASP A 351 8.13 21.61 15.07
C ASP A 351 6.63 21.41 14.77
N PRO A 352 6.22 20.19 14.43
CA PRO A 352 4.84 19.93 14.03
C PRO A 352 3.89 19.96 15.24
N VAL A 353 2.80 20.69 15.08
CA VAL A 353 1.68 20.63 16.04
C VAL A 353 0.88 19.36 15.78
N ALA A 354 0.68 18.53 16.81
CA ALA A 354 -0.11 17.32 16.71
C ALA A 354 -1.53 17.51 17.27
N VAL A 355 -2.52 16.94 16.61
CA VAL A 355 -3.88 16.81 17.16
C VAL A 355 -3.98 15.56 18.02
N PRO A 356 -4.80 15.52 19.08
CA PRO A 356 -5.10 14.28 19.79
C PRO A 356 -5.64 13.22 18.81
N VAL A 357 -5.15 12.00 18.89
CA VAL A 357 -5.56 10.90 17.99
C VAL A 357 -7.07 10.69 18.00
N GLU A 358 -7.75 10.94 19.12
CA GLU A 358 -9.21 10.80 19.23
C GLU A 358 -9.96 11.82 18.37
N THR A 359 -9.42 13.02 18.17
CA THR A 359 -9.99 14.01 17.23
C THR A 359 -9.91 13.47 15.80
N LEU A 360 -8.77 12.89 15.42
CA LEU A 360 -8.59 12.28 14.11
C LEU A 360 -9.51 11.04 13.95
N ARG A 361 -9.66 10.22 15.00
CA ARG A 361 -10.60 9.08 15.00
C ARG A 361 -12.04 9.52 14.77
N ALA A 362 -12.48 10.58 15.43
CA ALA A 362 -13.84 11.12 15.27
C ALA A 362 -14.11 11.60 13.85
N VAL A 363 -13.15 12.31 13.25
CA VAL A 363 -13.24 12.77 11.86
C VAL A 363 -13.28 11.57 10.90
N LEU A 364 -12.39 10.62 11.06
CA LEU A 364 -12.36 9.41 10.22
C LEU A 364 -13.65 8.62 10.31
N ALA A 365 -14.19 8.40 11.52
CA ALA A 365 -15.45 7.70 11.71
C ALA A 365 -16.59 8.38 10.92
N ARG A 366 -16.67 9.70 11.01
CA ARG A 366 -17.66 10.51 10.30
C ARG A 366 -17.50 10.41 8.78
N GLU A 367 -16.29 10.60 8.29
CA GLU A 367 -16.06 10.64 6.84
C GLU A 367 -16.15 9.24 6.19
N VAL A 368 -15.74 8.18 6.88
CA VAL A 368 -15.93 6.80 6.42
C VAL A 368 -17.43 6.45 6.40
N ALA A 369 -18.18 6.81 7.44
CA ALA A 369 -19.62 6.60 7.45
C ALA A 369 -20.31 7.35 6.29
N ARG A 370 -19.93 8.61 6.06
CA ARG A 370 -20.41 9.39 4.93
C ARG A 370 -20.05 8.77 3.59
N HIS A 371 -18.78 8.35 3.44
CA HIS A 371 -18.29 7.67 2.24
C HIS A 371 -19.11 6.42 1.92
N ASN A 372 -19.48 5.63 2.91
CA ASN A 372 -20.28 4.42 2.72
C ASN A 372 -21.74 4.71 2.40
N ALA A 373 -22.34 5.71 3.05
CA ALA A 373 -23.77 6.04 2.96
C ALA A 373 -24.13 6.89 1.75
N GLU A 374 -23.18 7.61 1.15
CA GLU A 374 -23.45 8.55 0.06
C GLU A 374 -23.90 7.84 -1.22
N PRO A 375 -25.06 8.18 -1.78
CA PRO A 375 -25.56 7.61 -3.04
C PRO A 375 -24.83 8.19 -4.26
N GLY A 376 -25.23 7.75 -5.46
CA GLY A 376 -24.65 8.27 -6.71
C GLY A 376 -23.34 7.61 -7.11
N ARG A 377 -22.97 6.47 -6.49
CA ARG A 377 -21.74 5.75 -6.82
C ARG A 377 -21.76 5.20 -8.24
N ARG A 378 -20.70 5.49 -9.01
CA ARG A 378 -20.52 5.05 -10.41
C ARG A 378 -19.67 3.78 -10.54
N SER A 379 -19.28 3.17 -9.42
CA SER A 379 -18.51 1.92 -9.46
C SER A 379 -19.36 0.79 -10.06
N GLN A 380 -18.67 -0.18 -10.65
CA GLN A 380 -19.30 -1.37 -11.21
C GLN A 380 -20.17 -2.06 -10.13
N GLY A 381 -21.40 -2.35 -10.45
CA GLY A 381 -22.37 -2.93 -9.50
C GLY A 381 -23.15 -1.92 -8.66
N ALA A 382 -22.64 -0.70 -8.41
CA ALA A 382 -23.33 0.28 -7.57
C ALA A 382 -24.56 0.90 -8.26
N ARG A 383 -24.46 1.23 -9.55
CA ARG A 383 -25.58 1.77 -10.36
C ARG A 383 -26.32 2.93 -9.67
N GLY A 384 -25.57 3.88 -9.11
CA GLY A 384 -26.12 5.04 -8.42
C GLY A 384 -26.51 4.84 -6.96
N ARG A 385 -26.43 3.63 -6.42
CA ARG A 385 -26.66 3.33 -5.00
C ARG A 385 -25.45 3.72 -4.14
N SER A 386 -25.63 3.77 -2.82
CA SER A 386 -24.53 3.88 -1.87
C SER A 386 -23.81 2.52 -1.70
N TYR A 387 -22.60 2.54 -1.15
CA TYR A 387 -21.89 1.29 -0.83
C TYR A 387 -22.58 0.49 0.27
N ASP A 388 -23.22 1.16 1.22
CA ASP A 388 -24.03 0.52 2.27
C ASP A 388 -25.20 -0.26 1.64
N GLN A 389 -25.97 0.37 0.76
CA GLN A 389 -27.10 -0.28 0.08
C GLN A 389 -26.69 -1.50 -0.74
N VAL A 390 -25.56 -1.40 -1.47
CA VAL A 390 -25.04 -2.54 -2.24
C VAL A 390 -24.60 -3.67 -1.31
N PHE A 391 -23.91 -3.35 -0.22
CA PHE A 391 -23.44 -4.33 0.74
C PHE A 391 -24.61 -5.05 1.43
N GLU A 392 -25.61 -4.32 1.89
CA GLU A 392 -26.81 -4.87 2.53
C GLU A 392 -27.58 -5.81 1.60
N GLU A 393 -27.74 -5.41 0.33
CA GLU A 393 -28.40 -6.26 -0.68
C GLU A 393 -27.61 -7.56 -0.93
N LEU A 394 -26.29 -7.50 -1.01
CA LEU A 394 -25.44 -8.67 -1.18
C LEU A 394 -25.42 -9.56 0.07
N MET A 395 -25.41 -8.94 1.26
CA MET A 395 -25.48 -9.68 2.53
C MET A 395 -26.81 -10.40 2.74
N ALA A 396 -27.91 -9.82 2.27
CA ALA A 396 -29.23 -10.48 2.35
C ALA A 396 -29.28 -11.81 1.59
N ARG A 397 -28.36 -12.04 0.65
CA ARG A 397 -28.23 -13.27 -0.14
C ARG A 397 -27.22 -14.26 0.42
N ARG A 398 -26.62 -13.95 1.58
CA ARG A 398 -25.52 -14.73 2.18
C ARG A 398 -25.79 -15.07 3.62
N VAL A 399 -25.43 -16.29 4.02
CA VAL A 399 -25.30 -16.66 5.43
C VAL A 399 -23.88 -16.30 5.89
N PRO A 400 -23.72 -15.33 6.81
CA PRO A 400 -22.40 -14.94 7.29
C PRO A 400 -21.76 -16.07 8.12
N ARG A 401 -20.47 -16.28 7.95
CA ARG A 401 -19.68 -17.15 8.82
C ARG A 401 -19.37 -16.42 10.13
N VAL A 402 -20.11 -16.72 11.18
CA VAL A 402 -19.92 -16.08 12.49
C VAL A 402 -18.69 -16.65 13.18
N MET A 403 -17.90 -15.79 13.79
CA MET A 403 -16.75 -16.15 14.59
C MET A 403 -17.21 -16.80 15.90
N SER A 404 -16.73 -18.00 16.23
CA SER A 404 -16.94 -18.59 17.55
C SER A 404 -16.13 -17.85 18.60
N ALA A 405 -16.56 -17.86 19.87
CA ALA A 405 -15.81 -17.26 20.96
C ALA A 405 -14.36 -17.79 21.05
N ARG A 406 -14.17 -19.08 20.72
CA ARG A 406 -12.83 -19.68 20.65
C ARG A 406 -11.98 -19.09 19.51
N GLN A 407 -12.55 -18.91 18.34
CA GLN A 407 -11.84 -18.30 17.21
C GLN A 407 -11.51 -16.83 17.50
N GLU A 408 -12.43 -16.11 18.12
CA GLU A 408 -12.24 -14.73 18.52
C GLU A 408 -11.07 -14.58 19.52
N TRP A 409 -11.00 -15.48 20.51
CA TRP A 409 -9.91 -15.52 21.47
C TRP A 409 -8.58 -15.87 20.77
N LEU A 410 -8.49 -16.97 20.02
CA LEU A 410 -7.28 -17.42 19.34
C LEU A 410 -6.75 -16.38 18.33
N ALA A 411 -7.63 -15.74 17.57
CA ALA A 411 -7.29 -14.70 16.61
C ALA A 411 -6.70 -13.44 17.26
N GLY A 412 -6.94 -13.22 18.55
CA GLY A 412 -6.38 -12.11 19.33
C GLY A 412 -5.02 -12.39 19.92
N LEU A 413 -4.54 -13.65 19.90
CA LEU A 413 -3.29 -14.02 20.58
C LEU A 413 -2.06 -13.77 19.71
N PHE A 414 -0.97 -13.35 20.36
CA PHE A 414 0.35 -13.27 19.76
C PHE A 414 1.22 -14.44 20.20
N TYR A 415 1.82 -15.07 19.21
CA TYR A 415 2.58 -16.30 19.40
C TYR A 415 4.08 -16.03 19.35
N LYS A 416 4.81 -16.54 20.35
CA LYS A 416 6.27 -16.53 20.36
C LYS A 416 6.80 -17.87 20.86
N PRO A 417 7.94 -18.34 20.32
CA PRO A 417 8.59 -19.52 20.85
C PRO A 417 9.19 -19.23 22.23
N ALA A 418 9.03 -20.16 23.17
CA ALA A 418 9.66 -20.11 24.47
C ALA A 418 10.05 -21.49 24.96
N ALA A 419 11.22 -21.59 25.60
CA ALA A 419 11.68 -22.81 26.24
C ALA A 419 10.93 -23.01 27.54
N VAL A 420 10.70 -24.29 27.88
CA VAL A 420 10.10 -24.69 29.16
C VAL A 420 11.21 -24.92 30.17
N ASP A 421 11.10 -24.30 31.35
CA ASP A 421 12.04 -24.47 32.44
C ASP A 421 11.87 -25.82 33.17
N GLN A 422 12.74 -26.10 34.14
CA GLN A 422 12.73 -27.32 34.96
C GLN A 422 11.50 -27.43 35.86
N TRP A 423 10.73 -26.36 36.03
CA TRP A 423 9.52 -26.34 36.86
C TRP A 423 8.23 -26.45 36.03
N GLY A 424 8.35 -26.54 34.69
CA GLY A 424 7.21 -26.55 33.77
C GLY A 424 6.61 -25.17 33.56
N ARG A 425 7.43 -24.12 33.54
CA ARG A 425 7.03 -22.74 33.30
C ARG A 425 7.65 -22.23 32.01
N VAL A 426 7.08 -21.19 31.43
CA VAL A 426 7.59 -20.48 30.25
C VAL A 426 7.68 -19.00 30.55
N THR A 427 8.77 -18.35 30.13
CA THR A 427 8.97 -16.92 30.36
C THR A 427 9.05 -16.19 29.03
N LEU A 428 8.25 -15.13 28.89
CA LEU A 428 8.16 -14.29 27.70
C LEU A 428 8.12 -12.81 28.08
N ASN A 429 9.08 -12.02 27.63
CA ASN A 429 9.14 -10.57 27.87
C ASN A 429 8.87 -10.19 29.34
N GLY A 430 9.58 -10.83 30.29
CA GLY A 430 9.46 -10.56 31.70
C GLY A 430 8.25 -11.17 32.41
N TRP A 431 7.32 -11.79 31.71
CA TRP A 431 6.18 -12.51 32.27
C TRP A 431 6.43 -14.01 32.25
N THR A 432 6.19 -14.64 33.41
CA THR A 432 6.28 -16.09 33.54
C THR A 432 4.88 -16.68 33.62
N TYR A 433 4.63 -17.71 32.82
CA TYR A 433 3.38 -18.46 32.75
C TYR A 433 3.63 -19.90 33.18
N GLY A 434 2.72 -20.46 33.93
CA GLY A 434 2.79 -21.83 34.40
C GLY A 434 2.12 -21.98 35.78
N GLY A 435 1.74 -23.19 36.09
CA GLY A 435 1.08 -23.50 37.36
C GLY A 435 0.93 -25.00 37.51
N ILE A 436 0.46 -25.44 38.68
CA ILE A 436 0.35 -26.86 38.98
C ILE A 436 -0.57 -27.59 38.03
N ALA A 437 -1.63 -26.93 37.54
CA ALA A 437 -2.61 -27.50 36.62
C ALA A 437 -2.03 -27.82 35.22
N THR A 438 -1.04 -27.05 34.78
CA THR A 438 -0.44 -27.18 33.43
C THR A 438 0.96 -27.79 33.47
N ARG A 439 1.54 -27.91 34.67
CA ARG A 439 2.91 -28.37 34.88
C ARG A 439 3.21 -29.72 34.23
N ASP A 440 2.36 -30.72 34.44
CA ASP A 440 2.61 -32.09 33.94
C ASP A 440 2.63 -32.18 32.40
N LYS A 441 1.94 -31.29 31.75
CA LYS A 441 1.95 -31.17 30.27
C LYS A 441 3.20 -30.42 29.78
N LEU A 442 3.55 -29.31 30.44
CA LEU A 442 4.66 -28.44 30.05
C LEU A 442 6.03 -29.04 30.39
N ILE A 443 6.19 -29.67 31.59
CA ILE A 443 7.49 -30.21 32.04
C ILE A 443 8.06 -31.26 31.08
N ARG A 444 7.21 -31.97 30.32
CA ARG A 444 7.64 -32.94 29.31
C ARG A 444 8.42 -32.30 28.19
N TRP A 445 8.34 -30.96 28.03
CA TRP A 445 9.04 -30.16 27.03
C TRP A 445 10.31 -29.51 27.56
N HIS A 446 10.63 -29.69 28.84
CA HIS A 446 11.90 -29.25 29.40
C HIS A 446 13.07 -29.90 28.66
N LYS A 447 14.07 -29.10 28.25
CA LYS A 447 15.22 -29.51 27.42
C LYS A 447 14.85 -30.11 26.04
N ARG A 448 13.64 -29.85 25.56
CA ARG A 448 13.19 -30.16 24.19
C ARG A 448 13.05 -28.88 23.38
N GLU A 449 12.53 -29.01 22.17
CA GLU A 449 12.22 -27.86 21.31
C GLU A 449 11.31 -26.86 22.04
N PRO A 450 11.50 -25.54 21.80
CA PRO A 450 10.64 -24.51 22.36
C PRO A 450 9.18 -24.73 21.96
N LEU A 451 8.28 -24.48 22.90
CA LEU A 451 6.85 -24.41 22.62
C LEU A 451 6.49 -23.04 22.05
N LEU A 452 5.50 -23.03 21.18
CA LEU A 452 4.90 -21.79 20.69
C LEU A 452 3.85 -21.35 21.70
N ILE A 453 4.09 -20.22 22.35
CA ILE A 453 3.21 -19.68 23.40
C ILE A 453 2.40 -18.52 22.82
N GLY A 454 1.07 -18.68 22.81
CA GLY A 454 0.11 -17.66 22.45
C GLY A 454 -0.39 -16.93 23.69
N ARG A 455 -0.35 -15.61 23.67
CA ARG A 455 -0.83 -14.76 24.77
C ARG A 455 -1.53 -13.51 24.23
N ASP A 456 -2.42 -12.93 25.03
CA ASP A 456 -3.05 -11.64 24.72
C ASP A 456 -2.00 -10.52 24.75
N PRO A 457 -1.78 -9.77 23.67
CA PRO A 457 -0.78 -8.69 23.65
C PRO A 457 -1.20 -7.45 24.44
N GLU A 458 -2.49 -7.30 24.73
CA GLU A 458 -3.06 -6.14 25.42
C GLU A 458 -3.18 -6.39 26.94
N ASP A 459 -3.24 -7.67 27.33
CA ASP A 459 -3.40 -8.06 28.74
C ASP A 459 -2.62 -9.34 29.05
N PHE A 460 -1.40 -9.19 29.53
CA PHE A 460 -0.53 -10.30 29.92
C PHE A 460 -0.97 -11.03 31.18
N SER A 461 -1.98 -10.51 31.92
CA SER A 461 -2.55 -11.19 33.07
C SER A 461 -3.54 -12.30 32.69
N LYS A 462 -3.92 -12.40 31.42
CA LYS A 462 -4.76 -13.47 30.89
C LYS A 462 -3.97 -14.77 30.70
N PRO A 463 -4.66 -15.93 30.80
CA PRO A 463 -4.02 -17.22 30.55
C PRO A 463 -3.45 -17.35 29.14
N ALA A 464 -2.30 -17.99 29.02
CA ALA A 464 -1.66 -18.31 27.75
C ALA A 464 -2.03 -19.72 27.24
N ILE A 465 -1.69 -20.00 25.99
CA ILE A 465 -1.87 -21.28 25.31
C ILE A 465 -0.52 -21.76 24.76
N ALA A 466 -0.27 -23.05 24.74
CA ALA A 466 0.97 -23.63 24.23
C ALA A 466 0.73 -24.65 23.13
N TYR A 467 1.48 -24.53 22.05
CA TYR A 467 1.54 -25.46 20.92
C TYR A 467 2.95 -26.03 20.75
N ALA A 468 3.04 -27.27 20.30
CA ALA A 468 4.27 -27.87 19.79
C ALA A 468 4.21 -27.97 18.28
N ARG A 469 5.35 -27.89 17.64
CA ARG A 469 5.46 -28.18 16.20
C ARG A 469 5.25 -29.68 15.95
N GLU A 470 4.48 -30.00 14.92
CA GLU A 470 4.24 -31.38 14.47
C GLU A 470 4.19 -31.40 12.94
N GLY A 471 5.29 -31.82 12.31
CA GLY A 471 5.44 -31.69 10.87
C GLY A 471 5.38 -30.24 10.40
N ASP A 472 4.48 -29.95 9.47
CA ASP A 472 4.21 -28.60 8.94
C ASP A 472 3.14 -27.85 9.75
N GLY A 473 2.59 -28.43 10.81
CA GLY A 473 1.52 -27.88 11.62
C GLY A 473 1.90 -27.70 13.10
N TYR A 474 0.86 -27.49 13.89
CA TYR A 474 0.99 -27.28 15.34
C TYR A 474 -0.01 -28.13 16.09
N ARG A 475 0.48 -28.82 17.11
CA ARG A 475 -0.34 -29.58 18.03
C ARG A 475 -0.53 -28.80 19.34
N LEU A 476 -1.77 -28.67 19.78
CA LEU A 476 -2.11 -28.09 21.06
C LEU A 476 -1.53 -28.97 22.21
N ILE A 477 -0.76 -28.35 23.09
CA ILE A 477 -0.20 -28.99 24.30
C ILE A 477 -1.06 -28.72 25.51
N CYS A 478 -1.35 -27.47 25.79
CA CYS A 478 -2.29 -27.07 26.85
C CYS A 478 -2.79 -25.63 26.66
N GLU A 479 -3.93 -25.38 27.26
CA GLU A 479 -4.57 -24.06 27.38
C GLU A 479 -4.65 -23.69 28.90
N GLY A 480 -4.97 -22.43 29.16
CA GLY A 480 -5.16 -21.96 30.53
C GLY A 480 -3.86 -21.94 31.32
N ILE A 481 -2.76 -21.57 30.68
CA ILE A 481 -1.47 -21.42 31.36
C ILE A 481 -1.48 -20.08 32.08
N GLU A 482 -1.76 -20.11 33.39
CA GLU A 482 -1.89 -18.91 34.20
C GLU A 482 -0.56 -18.14 34.32
N PRO A 483 -0.59 -16.81 34.36
CA PRO A 483 0.59 -16.02 34.70
C PRO A 483 0.94 -16.25 36.19
N VAL A 484 2.22 -16.45 36.43
CA VAL A 484 2.74 -16.58 37.78
C VAL A 484 2.83 -15.19 38.41
N LYS A 485 2.01 -14.94 39.41
CA LYS A 485 2.07 -13.71 40.19
C LYS A 485 3.22 -13.77 41.18
N PRO A 486 4.13 -12.79 41.20
CA PRO A 486 5.12 -12.72 42.25
C PRO A 486 4.42 -12.47 43.60
N HIS A 487 4.88 -13.16 44.62
CA HIS A 487 4.47 -12.89 46.01
C HIS A 487 5.44 -11.89 46.64
N ASP A 488 4.96 -11.10 47.57
CA ASP A 488 5.83 -10.26 48.39
C ASP A 488 6.85 -11.12 49.12
N TYR A 489 8.07 -10.63 49.25
CA TYR A 489 9.23 -11.39 49.74
C TYR A 489 8.97 -12.13 51.07
N ASN A 490 8.20 -11.54 51.95
CA ASN A 490 7.86 -12.09 53.29
C ASN A 490 6.41 -12.57 53.39
N SER A 491 5.70 -12.82 52.30
CA SER A 491 4.30 -13.21 52.36
C SER A 491 4.11 -14.67 52.78
N VAL A 492 3.20 -14.90 53.71
CA VAL A 492 2.77 -16.24 54.11
C VAL A 492 2.11 -16.99 52.97
N GLU A 493 1.48 -16.27 52.04
CA GLU A 493 0.82 -16.78 50.85
C GLU A 493 1.81 -17.48 49.91
N GLY A 494 3.00 -16.89 49.68
CA GLY A 494 4.07 -17.50 48.89
C GLY A 494 4.59 -18.81 49.51
N ILE A 495 4.75 -18.83 50.82
CA ILE A 495 5.16 -20.05 51.55
C ILE A 495 4.08 -21.14 51.44
N ARG A 496 2.80 -20.77 51.62
CA ARG A 496 1.66 -21.69 51.51
C ARG A 496 1.52 -22.24 50.10
N GLU A 497 1.72 -21.42 49.08
CA GLU A 497 1.71 -21.86 47.68
C GLU A 497 2.86 -22.84 47.42
N ALA A 498 4.07 -22.52 47.82
CA ALA A 498 5.21 -23.42 47.66
C ALA A 498 5.00 -24.77 48.36
N ALA A 499 4.33 -24.76 49.52
CA ALA A 499 3.98 -25.98 50.25
C ALA A 499 2.91 -26.81 49.50
N ARG A 500 1.87 -26.14 48.98
CA ARG A 500 0.84 -26.80 48.13
C ARG A 500 1.47 -27.42 46.89
N ASN A 501 2.34 -26.69 46.21
CA ASN A 501 3.03 -27.16 44.99
C ASN A 501 3.89 -28.40 45.31
N ARG A 502 4.66 -28.38 46.41
CA ARG A 502 5.45 -29.56 46.87
C ARG A 502 4.57 -30.76 47.18
N LYS A 503 3.43 -30.54 47.87
CA LYS A 503 2.49 -31.61 48.21
C LYS A 503 1.93 -32.24 46.93
N ALA A 504 1.44 -31.45 45.99
CA ALA A 504 0.84 -31.94 44.75
C ALA A 504 1.87 -32.70 43.89
N ILE A 505 3.12 -32.22 43.78
CA ILE A 505 4.19 -32.93 43.07
C ILE A 505 4.47 -34.27 43.74
N ARG A 506 4.51 -34.31 45.09
CA ARG A 506 4.73 -35.55 45.84
C ARG A 506 3.61 -36.56 45.59
N GLU A 507 2.36 -36.12 45.62
CA GLU A 507 1.19 -36.97 45.35
C GLU A 507 1.19 -37.50 43.90
N ALA A 508 1.44 -36.63 42.92
CA ALA A 508 1.53 -37.03 41.50
C ALA A 508 2.68 -38.03 41.26
N THR A 509 3.85 -37.78 41.87
CA THR A 509 4.99 -38.70 41.79
C THR A 509 4.69 -40.04 42.45
N LYS A 510 4.05 -40.02 43.64
CA LYS A 510 3.64 -41.24 44.34
C LYS A 510 2.66 -42.06 43.49
N ALA A 511 1.67 -41.41 42.88
CA ALA A 511 0.72 -42.08 42.00
C ALA A 511 1.40 -42.67 40.73
N ALA A 512 2.33 -41.91 40.12
CA ALA A 512 3.09 -42.36 38.94
C ALA A 512 4.02 -43.55 39.30
N LEU A 513 4.59 -43.58 40.48
CA LEU A 513 5.42 -44.68 40.95
C LEU A 513 4.57 -45.91 41.33
N ALA A 514 3.40 -45.73 41.91
CA ALA A 514 2.47 -46.82 42.25
C ALA A 514 1.97 -47.57 41.00
N ALA A 515 1.93 -46.90 39.85
CA ALA A 515 1.57 -47.52 38.57
C ALA A 515 2.72 -48.33 37.93
N LYS A 516 3.92 -48.30 38.48
CA LYS A 516 5.09 -49.04 37.99
C LYS A 516 5.31 -50.30 38.80
N ARG A 517 5.72 -51.36 38.13
CA ARG A 517 6.20 -52.55 38.77
C ARG A 517 7.65 -52.31 39.22
N PHE A 518 7.92 -52.52 40.49
CA PHE A 518 9.25 -52.60 41.05
C PHE A 518 9.55 -54.03 41.41
N LEU A 519 10.79 -54.45 41.28
CA LEU A 519 11.25 -55.74 41.77
C LEU A 519 11.27 -55.69 43.30
N SER A 520 10.85 -56.74 43.93
CA SER A 520 11.05 -56.94 45.37
C SER A 520 12.54 -57.11 45.69
N ASP A 521 12.94 -56.93 46.92
CA ASP A 521 14.32 -57.14 47.36
C ASP A 521 14.83 -58.54 47.05
N ALA A 522 13.93 -59.55 47.12
CA ALA A 522 14.25 -60.92 46.78
C ALA A 522 14.48 -61.13 45.26
N GLU A 523 13.62 -60.53 44.40
CA GLU A 523 13.79 -60.55 42.92
C GLU A 523 15.06 -59.81 42.50
N MET A 524 15.38 -58.65 43.17
CA MET A 524 16.59 -57.90 42.87
C MET A 524 17.84 -58.68 43.27
N LYS A 525 17.85 -59.32 44.46
CA LYS A 525 18.95 -60.17 44.90
C LYS A 525 19.13 -61.39 43.99
N ALA A 526 18.04 -61.99 43.55
CA ALA A 526 18.10 -63.11 42.60
C ALA A 526 18.68 -62.67 41.22
N ALA A 527 18.29 -61.50 40.74
CA ALA A 527 18.82 -60.96 39.49
C ALA A 527 20.30 -60.60 39.59
N LEU A 528 20.74 -60.07 40.72
CA LEU A 528 22.16 -59.75 40.97
C LEU A 528 23.02 -61.00 41.21
N ALA A 529 22.46 -62.07 41.78
CA ALA A 529 23.18 -63.34 41.98
C ALA A 529 23.55 -64.05 40.65
N GLY A 530 22.89 -63.71 39.54
CA GLY A 530 23.23 -64.19 38.20
C GLY A 530 24.30 -63.36 37.47
N LEU A 531 24.84 -62.33 38.09
CA LEU A 531 25.95 -61.57 37.54
C LEU A 531 27.25 -62.26 37.95
N ASP A 532 27.89 -62.99 37.03
CA ASP A 532 29.23 -63.52 37.23
C ASP A 532 30.17 -62.36 37.59
N THR A 533 30.72 -62.39 38.77
CA THR A 533 31.83 -61.55 39.15
C THR A 533 33.01 -61.98 38.27
N PRO A 534 33.58 -61.14 37.45
CA PRO A 534 34.74 -61.55 36.68
C PRO A 534 35.83 -61.98 37.64
N GLU A 535 36.14 -63.31 37.67
CA GLU A 535 37.33 -63.83 38.35
C GLU A 535 38.54 -63.14 37.78
N GLY A 536 39.20 -62.35 38.63
CA GLY A 536 40.58 -61.99 38.33
C GLY A 536 40.98 -60.54 38.18
N ALA A 537 40.17 -59.57 38.55
CA ALA A 537 40.73 -58.21 38.78
C ALA A 537 41.00 -58.03 40.28
N ALA A 538 42.22 -58.30 40.70
CA ALA A 538 42.66 -57.81 42.01
C ALA A 538 42.35 -56.33 42.11
N PRO A 539 41.74 -55.86 43.22
CA PRO A 539 41.49 -54.45 43.38
C PRO A 539 42.84 -53.70 43.24
N PRO A 540 42.88 -52.64 42.44
CA PRO A 540 44.10 -51.88 42.35
C PRO A 540 44.52 -51.48 43.77
N SER A 541 45.78 -51.79 44.09
CA SER A 541 46.34 -51.39 45.37
C SER A 541 46.06 -49.94 45.60
N PRO A 542 45.51 -49.56 46.79
CA PRO A 542 45.17 -48.17 47.03
C PRO A 542 46.45 -47.36 46.91
N THR A 543 46.56 -46.56 45.86
CA THR A 543 47.62 -45.56 45.75
C THR A 543 47.31 -44.51 46.81
N VAL A 544 48.01 -44.59 47.92
CA VAL A 544 47.95 -43.57 48.95
C VAL A 544 48.55 -42.30 48.33
N VAL A 545 47.68 -41.49 47.81
CA VAL A 545 48.06 -40.12 47.48
C VAL A 545 48.17 -39.39 48.81
N ALA A 546 49.39 -39.21 49.28
CA ALA A 546 49.67 -38.32 50.40
C ALA A 546 49.27 -36.91 50.01
N ALA A 547 48.05 -36.53 50.35
CA ALA A 547 47.64 -35.12 50.28
C ALA A 547 48.45 -34.37 51.34
N ARG A 548 49.48 -33.67 50.94
CA ARG A 548 50.14 -32.67 51.79
C ARG A 548 49.17 -31.51 52.01
N PHE A 549 48.35 -31.62 53.07
CA PHE A 549 47.72 -30.46 53.67
C PHE A 549 48.79 -29.70 54.45
N GLY A 550 49.32 -28.61 53.92
CA GLY A 550 50.32 -27.83 54.60
C GLY A 550 51.13 -26.91 53.66
N GLY A 551 50.48 -26.30 52.72
CA GLY A 551 51.05 -25.09 52.11
C GLY A 551 50.51 -23.85 52.84
N PRO A 552 51.30 -22.77 53.01
CA PRO A 552 50.83 -21.58 53.72
C PRO A 552 49.61 -21.00 52.99
N LEU A 553 48.51 -20.81 53.67
CA LEU A 553 47.39 -20.00 53.26
C LEU A 553 47.86 -18.56 53.04
N GLY A 554 48.21 -18.17 51.82
CA GLY A 554 48.71 -16.82 51.53
C GLY A 554 49.40 -16.61 50.21
N GLY A 555 49.38 -17.57 49.29
CA GLY A 555 49.79 -17.31 47.91
C GLY A 555 48.76 -16.43 47.22
N LYS A 556 49.17 -15.21 46.78
CA LYS A 556 48.33 -14.41 45.88
C LYS A 556 48.02 -15.28 44.67
N PRO A 557 46.74 -15.38 44.26
CA PRO A 557 46.43 -16.08 43.01
C PRO A 557 47.19 -15.41 41.86
N GLU A 558 47.88 -16.22 41.06
CA GLU A 558 48.45 -15.68 39.80
C GLU A 558 47.33 -15.06 38.99
N PRO A 559 47.57 -13.89 38.41
CA PRO A 559 46.58 -13.25 37.57
C PRO A 559 46.24 -14.18 36.41
N TYR A 560 44.99 -14.44 36.24
CA TYR A 560 44.47 -15.22 35.11
C TYR A 560 44.91 -14.55 33.80
N LYS A 561 45.76 -15.23 33.06
CA LYS A 561 46.17 -14.77 31.72
C LYS A 561 45.05 -15.06 30.75
N ILE A 562 44.37 -14.02 30.32
CA ILE A 562 43.37 -14.10 29.23
C ILE A 562 44.09 -14.64 27.99
N PRO A 563 43.62 -15.74 27.37
CA PRO A 563 44.22 -16.24 26.14
C PRO A 563 44.26 -15.17 25.05
N GLU A 564 45.32 -15.08 24.31
CA GLU A 564 45.52 -14.07 23.24
C GLU A 564 44.43 -14.13 22.17
N GLU A 565 43.77 -15.26 21.97
CA GLU A 565 42.61 -15.41 21.07
C GLU A 565 41.40 -14.60 21.53
N PHE A 566 41.21 -14.41 22.83
CA PHE A 566 40.11 -13.60 23.37
C PHE A 566 40.36 -12.11 23.14
N LEU A 567 41.61 -11.66 23.30
CA LEU A 567 41.99 -10.26 23.05
C LEU A 567 41.91 -9.89 21.56
N ARG A 568 42.22 -10.81 20.65
CA ARG A 568 42.07 -10.60 19.19
C ARG A 568 40.60 -10.50 18.78
N ASN A 569 39.69 -11.27 19.41
CA ASN A 569 38.26 -11.20 19.14
C ASN A 569 37.65 -9.90 19.67
N GLU A 570 38.09 -9.40 20.81
CA GLU A 570 37.62 -8.13 21.38
C GLU A 570 38.06 -6.93 20.51
N GLU A 571 39.29 -6.91 20.03
CA GLU A 571 39.76 -5.90 19.07
C GLU A 571 39.02 -5.95 17.72
N ALA A 572 38.67 -7.13 17.22
CA ALA A 572 37.89 -7.29 16.01
C ALA A 572 36.46 -6.75 16.14
N VAL A 573 35.83 -7.01 17.28
CA VAL A 573 34.49 -6.48 17.60
C VAL A 573 34.52 -4.95 17.77
N ILE A 574 35.51 -4.41 18.45
CA ILE A 574 35.70 -2.96 18.62
C ILE A 574 35.93 -2.27 17.26
N ARG A 575 36.71 -2.86 16.36
CA ARG A 575 36.90 -2.35 14.98
C ARG A 575 35.62 -2.35 14.17
N GLN A 576 34.78 -3.41 14.28
CA GLN A 576 33.47 -3.45 13.62
C GLN A 576 32.47 -2.41 14.20
N MET A 577 32.50 -2.17 15.50
CA MET A 577 31.64 -1.16 16.13
C MET A 577 32.04 0.28 15.76
N ASN A 578 33.34 0.53 15.50
CA ASN A 578 33.81 1.84 15.10
C ASN A 578 33.66 2.10 13.59
N ALA A 579 33.73 1.07 12.73
CA ALA A 579 33.52 1.18 11.29
C ALA A 579 32.03 1.43 10.90
N GLY A 580 31.09 1.28 11.80
CA GLY A 580 29.67 1.59 11.60
C GLY A 580 29.24 2.98 12.10
N ARG A 581 30.19 3.86 12.43
CA ARG A 581 29.96 5.24 12.92
C ARG A 581 30.58 6.35 12.06
N GLU A 582 31.10 6.02 10.87
CA GLU A 582 31.48 6.99 9.84
C GLU A 582 30.45 7.07 8.70
#